data_0e6d5524819bea7d7e63379197fa7fc3
#
_entry.id   0e6d5524819bea7d7e63379197fa7fc3
#
_cell.length_a   1.000
_cell.length_b   1.000
_cell.length_c   1.000
_cell.angle_alpha   90.00
_cell.angle_beta   90.00
_cell.angle_gamma   90.00
#
_symmetry.space_group_name_H-M   'P 1'
#
loop_
_entity.id
_entity.type
_entity.pdbx_description
1 polymer ?
#
loop_
_entity_poly.entity_id
_entity_poly.type
_entity_poly.pdbx_seq_one_letter_code
_entity_poly.pdbx_strand_id
1 'polypeptide(L)'
;MLHSLPRHLADRSRHTNEKSSMENEGPVVVWLKSSLRVHENPALDVGRIIANQYDRPLLVYQGVDERYPWASLRHHNMLLDGAVDLHHGCEALGLRYVLHLARNGNRQSVMSFFAEMAGCIITDLFPLPPWSGWVKGVAGKAMCPLIEVDCHCVIPMTLYGKSVDRPFKFRNATKKLRRRLLGEAWKTVDVKTTPYIGELPFDPIDVVSEIENLTRRFDLLRECDIDPTVLPVWEERGGEMMGLSRWQSFMERGLRSYAKRRNNAADSSGVSRLSAAFHYGFVSPMMVAREAASVGTKSSEKYLDELLIFREHAWHHASSLTDPYDVTNLPEWASKSWEETADDPRPSLQDDRNLEFAKTPSQLWNLCQKSLLWHGELHNNLRMTWGKAFPSWTSCLEKSLELSQRLNDKYALDGRDPSSVAGVQWCHGLFDRPFHPGVPIMGTVRQRSIDAHSSRLDMEKYEAHIKRGVDGDSGIILVAGPGIILDMLADVLIDNGLKAHRLVISESCGDERLPLVDDGLPGYIEERVGRYTEGLLRKDEGFSKGEVVAVIHASSIEVGSVIENSGMVLSEEACLTPIEVRFTDAPSFERVAKQGLWSLAGAVWKLKTATNIGRFSVQTKLF
;
A
#
# COMPACT_ATOMS: atom_id res chain seq x y z
N MET A 1 -13.38 -30.05 15.64
CA MET A 1 -12.58 -28.81 15.80
C MET A 1 -13.42 -27.55 15.61
N LEU A 2 -14.00 -27.25 14.43
CA LEU A 2 -14.81 -26.04 14.26
C LEU A 2 -16.12 -26.00 15.07
N HIS A 3 -16.70 -27.13 15.38
CA HIS A 3 -17.96 -27.23 16.15
C HIS A 3 -17.82 -26.80 17.63
N SER A 4 -16.62 -26.80 18.18
CA SER A 4 -16.34 -26.33 19.53
C SER A 4 -16.09 -24.83 19.64
N LEU A 5 -15.96 -24.14 18.50
CA LEU A 5 -15.76 -22.69 18.48
C LEU A 5 -17.04 -21.93 18.84
N PRO A 6 -16.94 -20.77 19.50
CA PRO A 6 -18.04 -19.84 19.60
C PRO A 6 -18.63 -19.51 18.21
N ARG A 7 -19.94 -19.37 18.12
CA ARG A 7 -20.64 -19.20 16.84
C ARG A 7 -20.06 -18.10 15.95
N HIS A 8 -19.70 -16.94 16.53
CA HIS A 8 -19.16 -15.81 15.77
C HIS A 8 -17.80 -16.12 15.12
N LEU A 9 -17.03 -17.09 15.66
CA LEU A 9 -15.78 -17.59 15.08
C LEU A 9 -16.04 -18.77 14.14
N ALA A 10 -16.95 -19.69 14.50
CA ALA A 10 -17.33 -20.82 13.65
C ALA A 10 -17.93 -20.35 12.32
N ASP A 11 -18.83 -19.35 12.35
CA ASP A 11 -19.49 -18.77 11.17
C ASP A 11 -18.48 -18.20 10.14
N ARG A 12 -17.23 -17.87 10.54
CA ARG A 12 -16.19 -17.30 9.68
C ARG A 12 -14.99 -18.21 9.42
N SER A 13 -15.06 -19.46 9.89
CA SER A 13 -13.98 -20.45 9.76
C SER A 13 -14.33 -21.56 8.79
N ARG A 14 -13.36 -22.04 8.01
CA ARG A 14 -13.54 -23.23 7.15
C ARG A 14 -12.26 -24.07 7.11
N HIS A 15 -12.40 -25.39 6.96
CA HIS A 15 -11.29 -26.23 6.58
C HIS A 15 -10.93 -25.99 5.11
N THR A 16 -9.63 -25.90 4.81
CA THR A 16 -9.11 -25.70 3.45
C THR A 16 -8.58 -27.01 2.85
N ASN A 17 -8.31 -28.00 3.70
CA ASN A 17 -7.93 -29.37 3.30
C ASN A 17 -8.86 -30.40 3.97
N GLU A 18 -8.70 -31.67 3.59
CA GLU A 18 -9.53 -32.79 4.10
C GLU A 18 -9.15 -33.24 5.53
N LYS A 19 -8.06 -32.71 6.08
CA LYS A 19 -7.62 -33.03 7.44
C LYS A 19 -8.57 -32.37 8.44
N SER A 20 -9.15 -33.15 9.34
CA SER A 20 -10.13 -32.67 10.33
C SER A 20 -9.71 -32.91 11.80
N SER A 21 -8.64 -33.69 12.01
CA SER A 21 -8.07 -34.01 13.33
C SER A 21 -6.59 -33.70 13.39
N MET A 22 -6.10 -33.37 14.58
CA MET A 22 -4.66 -33.23 14.83
C MET A 22 -4.05 -34.59 15.06
N GLU A 23 -3.27 -35.06 14.10
CA GLU A 23 -2.52 -36.31 14.18
C GLU A 23 -1.09 -36.06 14.70
N ASN A 24 -0.55 -34.86 14.43
CA ASN A 24 0.78 -34.44 14.87
C ASN A 24 0.72 -33.79 16.26
N GLU A 25 1.77 -33.98 17.05
CA GLU A 25 1.94 -33.35 18.36
C GLU A 25 2.51 -31.92 18.30
N GLY A 26 2.69 -31.37 17.11
CA GLY A 26 3.23 -30.04 16.89
C GLY A 26 2.34 -28.91 17.41
N PRO A 27 2.85 -27.67 17.35
CA PRO A 27 2.13 -26.50 17.80
C PRO A 27 0.93 -26.16 16.92
N VAL A 28 0.02 -25.34 17.45
CA VAL A 28 -0.91 -24.56 16.65
C VAL A 28 -0.17 -23.36 16.09
N VAL A 29 -0.13 -23.22 14.77
CA VAL A 29 0.52 -22.09 14.07
C VAL A 29 -0.54 -21.15 13.54
N VAL A 30 -0.54 -19.90 14.01
CA VAL A 30 -1.38 -18.84 13.46
C VAL A 30 -0.56 -18.05 12.46
N TRP A 31 -0.81 -18.30 11.18
CA TRP A 31 -0.14 -17.65 10.08
C TRP A 31 -0.91 -16.40 9.63
N LEU A 32 -0.46 -15.22 10.03
CA LEU A 32 -1.06 -13.93 9.68
C LEU A 32 -0.39 -13.36 8.43
N LYS A 33 -1.21 -13.06 7.40
CA LYS A 33 -0.78 -12.51 6.10
C LYS A 33 -1.36 -11.14 5.82
N SER A 34 -2.60 -10.92 6.25
CA SER A 34 -3.43 -9.77 5.88
C SER A 34 -4.29 -9.25 7.03
N SER A 35 -4.20 -9.84 8.22
CA SER A 35 -4.89 -9.38 9.43
C SER A 35 -3.89 -9.09 10.55
N LEU A 36 -3.07 -8.07 10.34
CA LEU A 36 -1.90 -7.76 11.18
C LEU A 36 -2.32 -6.89 12.38
N ARG A 37 -3.08 -7.49 13.31
CA ARG A 37 -3.55 -6.89 14.56
C ARG A 37 -3.78 -7.95 15.62
N VAL A 38 -3.87 -7.56 16.87
CA VAL A 38 -4.32 -8.44 17.96
C VAL A 38 -5.76 -8.17 18.38
N HIS A 39 -6.24 -6.94 18.28
CA HIS A 39 -7.58 -6.56 18.70
C HIS A 39 -8.66 -7.08 17.74
N GLU A 40 -9.61 -7.84 18.28
CA GLU A 40 -10.68 -8.48 17.47
C GLU A 40 -10.13 -9.19 16.22
N ASN A 41 -9.14 -10.03 16.40
CA ASN A 41 -8.58 -10.84 15.32
C ASN A 41 -9.16 -12.26 15.37
N PRO A 42 -10.10 -12.60 14.47
CA PRO A 42 -10.74 -13.92 14.47
C PRO A 42 -9.77 -15.08 14.31
N ALA A 43 -8.71 -14.94 13.48
CA ALA A 43 -7.74 -16.01 13.25
C ALA A 43 -6.90 -16.27 14.52
N LEU A 44 -6.48 -15.20 15.20
CA LEU A 44 -5.76 -15.30 16.46
C LEU A 44 -6.64 -15.92 17.56
N ASP A 45 -7.91 -15.49 17.66
CA ASP A 45 -8.87 -16.01 18.62
C ASP A 45 -9.15 -17.50 18.39
N VAL A 46 -9.34 -17.94 17.14
CA VAL A 46 -9.49 -19.36 16.78
C VAL A 46 -8.25 -20.14 17.17
N GLY A 47 -7.05 -19.59 16.89
CA GLY A 47 -5.77 -20.21 17.26
C GLY A 47 -5.63 -20.44 18.77
N ARG A 48 -5.94 -19.42 19.56
CA ARG A 48 -5.88 -19.48 21.03
C ARG A 48 -6.88 -20.51 21.60
N ILE A 49 -8.10 -20.54 21.10
CA ILE A 49 -9.12 -21.51 21.55
C ILE A 49 -8.69 -22.93 21.20
N ILE A 50 -8.23 -23.18 19.97
CA ILE A 50 -7.82 -24.51 19.53
C ILE A 50 -6.57 -24.97 20.30
N ALA A 51 -5.56 -24.10 20.48
CA ALA A 51 -4.36 -24.40 21.23
C ALA A 51 -4.70 -24.80 22.69
N ASN A 52 -5.57 -24.03 23.35
CA ASN A 52 -6.01 -24.34 24.71
C ASN A 52 -6.84 -25.63 24.77
N GLN A 53 -7.77 -25.85 23.83
CA GLN A 53 -8.64 -27.02 23.82
C GLN A 53 -7.89 -28.33 23.63
N TYR A 54 -6.80 -28.33 22.88
CA TYR A 54 -6.00 -29.52 22.57
C TYR A 54 -4.69 -29.57 23.36
N ASP A 55 -4.50 -28.67 24.33
CA ASP A 55 -3.28 -28.52 25.13
C ASP A 55 -2.00 -28.49 24.30
N ARG A 56 -2.02 -27.61 23.27
CA ARG A 56 -0.91 -27.44 22.33
C ARG A 56 -0.27 -26.06 22.46
N PRO A 57 1.06 -25.95 22.31
CA PRO A 57 1.71 -24.65 22.27
C PRO A 57 1.28 -23.87 21.04
N LEU A 58 1.26 -22.53 21.17
CA LEU A 58 0.86 -21.60 20.12
C LEU A 58 2.05 -20.80 19.60
N LEU A 59 2.12 -20.66 18.28
CA LEU A 59 3.04 -19.78 17.56
C LEU A 59 2.27 -18.83 16.67
N VAL A 60 2.52 -17.53 16.79
CA VAL A 60 2.04 -16.53 15.83
C VAL A 60 3.17 -16.24 14.85
N TYR A 61 2.92 -16.50 13.56
CA TYR A 61 3.89 -16.37 12.49
C TYR A 61 3.45 -15.34 11.46
N GLN A 62 4.33 -14.40 11.14
CA GLN A 62 4.20 -13.49 9.99
C GLN A 62 5.38 -13.68 9.05
N GLY A 63 5.07 -13.95 7.77
CA GLY A 63 6.05 -13.98 6.69
C GLY A 63 5.87 -12.76 5.79
N VAL A 64 6.95 -12.03 5.54
CA VAL A 64 7.04 -10.96 4.54
C VAL A 64 7.86 -11.49 3.38
N ASP A 65 7.25 -11.62 2.21
CA ASP A 65 7.83 -12.33 1.06
C ASP A 65 8.11 -11.34 -0.10
N GLU A 66 9.38 -11.26 -0.50
CA GLU A 66 9.84 -10.45 -1.63
C GLU A 66 9.25 -10.89 -3.00
N ARG A 67 8.70 -12.12 -3.09
CA ARG A 67 8.04 -12.64 -4.30
C ARG A 67 6.60 -12.14 -4.46
N TYR A 68 6.12 -11.30 -3.57
CA TYR A 68 4.86 -10.58 -3.77
C TYR A 68 4.96 -9.74 -5.05
N PRO A 69 4.01 -9.83 -6.00
CA PRO A 69 4.15 -9.21 -7.33
C PRO A 69 4.45 -7.71 -7.35
N TRP A 70 4.06 -7.00 -6.30
CA TRP A 70 4.29 -5.55 -6.13
C TRP A 70 5.13 -5.26 -4.88
N ALA A 71 6.06 -6.19 -4.58
CA ALA A 71 7.00 -6.00 -3.48
C ALA A 71 7.83 -4.73 -3.70
N SER A 72 7.75 -3.82 -2.74
CA SER A 72 8.41 -2.51 -2.81
C SER A 72 8.78 -2.02 -1.42
N LEU A 73 9.62 -1.00 -1.35
CA LEU A 73 9.93 -0.34 -0.07
C LEU A 73 8.66 0.11 0.65
N ARG A 74 7.67 0.63 -0.09
CA ARG A 74 6.39 1.07 0.47
C ARG A 74 5.64 -0.05 1.15
N HIS A 75 5.39 -1.15 0.43
CA HIS A 75 4.65 -2.29 0.96
C HIS A 75 5.38 -2.97 2.10
N HIS A 76 6.68 -3.22 1.94
CA HIS A 76 7.48 -3.87 2.98
C HIS A 76 7.55 -3.01 4.23
N ASN A 77 7.80 -1.70 4.10
CA ASN A 77 7.81 -0.81 5.26
C ASN A 77 6.45 -0.80 6.00
N MET A 78 5.33 -0.79 5.26
CA MET A 78 3.98 -0.84 5.85
C MET A 78 3.75 -2.15 6.61
N LEU A 79 4.18 -3.29 6.06
CA LEU A 79 4.09 -4.60 6.72
C LEU A 79 4.97 -4.67 7.98
N LEU A 80 6.16 -4.07 7.93
CA LEU A 80 7.08 -4.03 9.08
C LEU A 80 6.58 -3.10 10.19
N ASP A 81 5.92 -1.98 9.85
CA ASP A 81 5.23 -1.18 10.85
C ASP A 81 4.13 -1.97 11.56
N GLY A 82 3.36 -2.76 10.81
CA GLY A 82 2.36 -3.68 11.38
C GLY A 82 2.98 -4.78 12.24
N ALA A 83 4.18 -5.27 11.87
CA ALA A 83 4.91 -6.28 12.63
C ALA A 83 5.33 -5.75 14.02
N VAL A 84 5.68 -4.47 14.13
CA VAL A 84 5.99 -3.83 15.43
C VAL A 84 4.78 -3.86 16.36
N ASP A 85 3.63 -3.38 15.90
CA ASP A 85 2.42 -3.35 16.73
C ASP A 85 1.94 -4.78 17.07
N LEU A 86 2.06 -5.72 16.12
CA LEU A 86 1.69 -7.11 16.32
C LEU A 86 2.62 -7.81 17.34
N HIS A 87 3.93 -7.50 17.31
CA HIS A 87 4.89 -7.99 18.29
C HIS A 87 4.50 -7.56 19.71
N HIS A 88 4.34 -6.26 19.94
CA HIS A 88 3.96 -5.74 21.25
C HIS A 88 2.58 -6.23 21.72
N GLY A 89 1.62 -6.32 20.80
CA GLY A 89 0.31 -6.86 21.11
C GLY A 89 0.33 -8.35 21.49
N CYS A 90 1.13 -9.16 20.81
CA CYS A 90 1.33 -10.57 21.15
C CYS A 90 2.05 -10.73 22.49
N GLU A 91 3.08 -9.94 22.76
CA GLU A 91 3.80 -9.93 24.02
C GLU A 91 2.85 -9.62 25.20
N ALA A 92 2.00 -8.59 25.05
CA ALA A 92 1.00 -8.23 26.06
C ALA A 92 -0.02 -9.36 26.33
N LEU A 93 -0.25 -10.24 25.36
CA LEU A 93 -1.10 -11.44 25.49
C LEU A 93 -0.34 -12.69 25.95
N GLY A 94 0.97 -12.61 26.20
CA GLY A 94 1.84 -13.75 26.54
C GLY A 94 2.02 -14.75 25.39
N LEU A 95 1.91 -14.30 24.14
CA LEU A 95 2.06 -15.11 22.93
C LEU A 95 3.46 -14.95 22.33
N ARG A 96 4.01 -16.02 21.78
CA ARG A 96 5.23 -15.93 20.97
C ARG A 96 4.85 -15.52 19.54
N TYR A 97 5.33 -14.37 19.13
CA TYR A 97 5.29 -13.89 17.75
C TYR A 97 6.67 -14.04 17.10
N VAL A 98 6.71 -14.44 15.83
CA VAL A 98 7.94 -14.53 15.03
C VAL A 98 7.73 -13.89 13.66
N LEU A 99 8.69 -13.06 13.26
CA LEU A 99 8.74 -12.41 11.96
C LEU A 99 9.81 -13.08 11.09
N HIS A 100 9.42 -13.50 9.90
CA HIS A 100 10.32 -13.92 8.82
C HIS A 100 10.27 -12.93 7.68
N LEU A 101 11.40 -12.34 7.33
CA LEU A 101 11.57 -11.50 6.15
C LEU A 101 12.39 -12.27 5.12
N ALA A 102 11.77 -12.64 4.00
CA ALA A 102 12.48 -13.28 2.89
C ALA A 102 13.44 -12.27 2.25
N ARG A 103 14.74 -12.59 2.30
CA ARG A 103 15.83 -11.76 1.82
C ARG A 103 17.05 -12.60 1.44
N ASN A 104 18.09 -11.99 0.94
CA ASN A 104 19.31 -12.72 0.60
C ASN A 104 19.84 -13.53 1.80
N GLY A 105 20.13 -14.81 1.56
CA GLY A 105 20.55 -15.75 2.62
C GLY A 105 19.42 -16.27 3.53
N ASN A 106 18.19 -15.77 3.41
CA ASN A 106 17.05 -16.14 4.27
C ASN A 106 15.75 -16.36 3.46
N ARG A 107 15.81 -17.24 2.44
CA ARG A 107 14.71 -17.58 1.51
C ARG A 107 14.12 -18.97 1.74
N GLN A 108 14.18 -19.47 2.96
CA GLN A 108 13.69 -20.81 3.32
C GLN A 108 12.17 -20.91 3.07
N SER A 109 11.72 -22.12 2.75
CA SER A 109 10.30 -22.43 2.61
C SER A 109 9.67 -22.71 3.98
N VAL A 110 9.49 -21.67 4.78
CA VAL A 110 9.00 -21.74 6.18
C VAL A 110 7.65 -22.43 6.27
N MET A 111 6.73 -22.11 5.35
CA MET A 111 5.41 -22.75 5.38
C MET A 111 5.43 -24.23 4.99
N SER A 112 6.42 -24.73 4.24
CA SER A 112 6.60 -26.16 4.03
C SER A 112 7.01 -26.87 5.32
N PHE A 113 7.89 -26.25 6.12
CA PHE A 113 8.24 -26.77 7.44
C PHE A 113 7.02 -26.85 8.37
N PHE A 114 6.23 -25.78 8.46
CA PHE A 114 5.02 -25.80 9.29
C PHE A 114 3.96 -26.77 8.77
N ALA A 115 3.86 -26.98 7.46
CA ALA A 115 2.95 -27.95 6.86
C ALA A 115 3.24 -29.40 7.31
N GLU A 116 4.50 -29.72 7.62
CA GLU A 116 4.92 -31.03 8.08
C GLU A 116 4.82 -31.19 9.60
N MET A 117 5.23 -30.16 10.36
CA MET A 117 5.44 -30.31 11.79
C MET A 117 4.28 -29.79 12.66
N ALA A 118 3.43 -28.88 12.17
CA ALA A 118 2.36 -28.29 12.95
C ALA A 118 1.25 -29.31 13.29
N GLY A 119 0.65 -29.16 14.46
CA GLY A 119 -0.58 -29.88 14.81
C GLY A 119 -1.81 -29.30 14.11
N CYS A 120 -1.84 -27.99 13.90
CA CYS A 120 -2.86 -27.27 13.15
C CYS A 120 -2.30 -25.96 12.61
N ILE A 121 -2.71 -25.56 11.41
CA ILE A 121 -2.41 -24.24 10.84
C ILE A 121 -3.70 -23.45 10.73
N ILE A 122 -3.70 -22.22 11.25
CA ILE A 122 -4.80 -21.27 11.16
C ILE A 122 -4.29 -20.05 10.40
N THR A 123 -5.06 -19.56 9.44
CA THR A 123 -4.66 -18.39 8.65
C THR A 123 -5.87 -17.53 8.32
N ASP A 124 -5.62 -16.24 8.07
CA ASP A 124 -6.63 -15.32 7.59
C ASP A 124 -7.03 -15.62 6.14
N LEU A 125 -8.32 -15.52 5.86
CA LEU A 125 -8.89 -15.69 4.52
C LEU A 125 -8.72 -14.41 3.72
N PHE A 126 -7.98 -14.48 2.59
CA PHE A 126 -7.88 -13.39 1.62
C PHE A 126 -8.11 -13.94 0.21
N PRO A 127 -9.13 -13.46 -0.54
CA PRO A 127 -9.59 -14.14 -1.75
C PRO A 127 -8.73 -13.90 -2.99
N LEU A 128 -7.84 -12.91 -2.98
CA LEU A 128 -7.01 -12.58 -4.15
C LEU A 128 -5.69 -13.35 -4.20
N PRO A 129 -5.11 -13.63 -5.39
CA PRO A 129 -3.74 -14.05 -5.51
C PRO A 129 -2.79 -12.89 -5.14
N PRO A 130 -1.57 -13.15 -4.61
CA PRO A 130 -1.00 -14.49 -4.43
C PRO A 130 -1.46 -15.20 -3.15
N TRP A 131 -2.11 -14.53 -2.20
CA TRP A 131 -2.46 -15.08 -0.89
C TRP A 131 -3.30 -16.36 -0.98
N SER A 132 -4.34 -16.36 -1.82
CA SER A 132 -5.17 -17.55 -2.04
C SER A 132 -4.36 -18.71 -2.64
N GLY A 133 -3.41 -18.42 -3.54
CA GLY A 133 -2.50 -19.39 -4.14
C GLY A 133 -1.53 -19.98 -3.11
N TRP A 134 -0.96 -19.16 -2.24
CA TRP A 134 -0.08 -19.61 -1.15
C TRP A 134 -0.80 -20.55 -0.19
N VAL A 135 -2.03 -20.21 0.22
CA VAL A 135 -2.83 -21.07 1.10
C VAL A 135 -3.14 -22.41 0.43
N LYS A 136 -3.55 -22.39 -0.86
CA LYS A 136 -3.79 -23.63 -1.63
C LYS A 136 -2.51 -24.50 -1.71
N GLY A 137 -1.35 -23.88 -1.94
CA GLY A 137 -0.06 -24.56 -2.00
C GLY A 137 0.33 -25.21 -0.66
N VAL A 138 0.07 -24.53 0.47
CA VAL A 138 0.29 -25.09 1.81
C VAL A 138 -0.72 -26.19 2.11
N ALA A 139 -2.01 -25.99 1.80
CA ALA A 139 -3.08 -26.96 2.04
C ALA A 139 -2.82 -28.31 1.35
N GLY A 140 -2.24 -28.30 0.13
CA GLY A 140 -1.87 -29.51 -0.60
C GLY A 140 -0.70 -30.30 -0.01
N LYS A 141 0.09 -29.67 0.89
CA LYS A 141 1.26 -30.29 1.53
C LYS A 141 1.04 -30.59 3.02
N ALA A 142 0.08 -29.88 3.64
CA ALA A 142 -0.10 -29.94 5.09
C ALA A 142 -0.52 -31.32 5.57
N MET A 143 0.24 -31.85 6.54
CA MET A 143 -0.06 -33.10 7.23
C MET A 143 -1.06 -32.89 8.40
N CYS A 144 -1.48 -31.67 8.63
CA CYS A 144 -2.40 -31.26 9.71
C CYS A 144 -3.60 -30.49 9.14
N PRO A 145 -4.65 -30.24 9.95
CA PRO A 145 -5.74 -29.35 9.58
C PRO A 145 -5.24 -27.96 9.24
N LEU A 146 -5.70 -27.41 8.09
CA LEU A 146 -5.53 -26.01 7.73
C LEU A 146 -6.90 -25.33 7.75
N ILE A 147 -7.03 -24.29 8.56
CA ILE A 147 -8.28 -23.54 8.77
C ILE A 147 -8.07 -22.10 8.30
N GLU A 148 -8.88 -21.68 7.32
CA GLU A 148 -9.00 -20.26 6.97
C GLU A 148 -10.09 -19.59 7.79
N VAL A 149 -9.82 -18.36 8.23
CA VAL A 149 -10.73 -17.55 9.03
C VAL A 149 -10.92 -16.17 8.40
N ASP A 150 -12.15 -15.78 8.11
CA ASP A 150 -12.45 -14.45 7.58
C ASP A 150 -12.26 -13.37 8.67
N CYS A 151 -11.23 -12.57 8.50
CA CYS A 151 -10.85 -11.46 9.38
C CYS A 151 -11.24 -10.07 8.83
N HIS A 152 -11.84 -10.02 7.63
CA HIS A 152 -11.97 -8.82 6.82
C HIS A 152 -13.40 -8.36 6.58
N CYS A 153 -14.40 -9.24 6.77
CA CYS A 153 -15.79 -8.91 6.52
C CYS A 153 -16.63 -9.03 7.79
N VAL A 154 -17.54 -8.11 8.00
CA VAL A 154 -18.58 -8.23 9.05
C VAL A 154 -19.49 -9.40 8.70
N ILE A 155 -19.89 -9.50 7.43
CA ILE A 155 -20.61 -10.65 6.90
C ILE A 155 -19.56 -11.67 6.42
N PRO A 156 -19.35 -12.79 7.14
CA PRO A 156 -18.33 -13.73 6.74
C PRO A 156 -18.52 -14.27 5.32
N MET A 157 -17.44 -14.28 4.52
CA MET A 157 -17.43 -14.90 3.19
C MET A 157 -17.73 -16.40 3.27
N THR A 158 -17.34 -17.05 4.35
CA THR A 158 -17.66 -18.47 4.65
C THR A 158 -19.15 -18.72 4.87
N LEU A 159 -19.89 -17.71 5.29
CA LEU A 159 -21.33 -17.83 5.60
C LEU A 159 -22.21 -17.42 4.42
N TYR A 160 -21.82 -16.43 3.64
CA TYR A 160 -22.57 -15.97 2.48
C TYR A 160 -21.87 -16.30 1.15
N GLY A 161 -20.67 -15.80 0.91
CA GLY A 161 -19.72 -16.17 -0.16
C GLY A 161 -20.26 -16.18 -1.59
N LYS A 162 -21.28 -15.36 -1.89
CA LYS A 162 -21.94 -15.36 -3.19
C LYS A 162 -21.74 -14.04 -3.91
N SER A 163 -21.43 -14.13 -5.20
CA SER A 163 -21.48 -12.98 -6.08
C SER A 163 -22.93 -12.65 -6.44
N VAL A 164 -23.20 -11.36 -6.51
CA VAL A 164 -24.40 -10.79 -7.11
C VAL A 164 -23.99 -9.60 -7.99
N ASP A 165 -24.73 -9.35 -9.05
CA ASP A 165 -24.38 -8.37 -10.09
C ASP A 165 -24.32 -6.92 -9.61
N ARG A 166 -24.97 -6.58 -8.48
CA ARG A 166 -25.06 -5.18 -8.00
C ARG A 166 -25.06 -5.07 -6.48
N PRO A 167 -24.46 -4.00 -5.92
CA PRO A 167 -24.39 -3.78 -4.48
C PRO A 167 -25.76 -3.73 -3.78
N PHE A 168 -26.80 -3.20 -4.43
CA PHE A 168 -28.14 -3.15 -3.80
C PHE A 168 -28.78 -4.54 -3.64
N LYS A 169 -28.49 -5.49 -4.54
CA LYS A 169 -28.93 -6.88 -4.38
C LYS A 169 -28.21 -7.53 -3.20
N PHE A 170 -26.92 -7.29 -3.05
CA PHE A 170 -26.13 -7.72 -1.88
C PHE A 170 -26.70 -7.12 -0.59
N ARG A 171 -27.03 -5.82 -0.60
CA ARG A 171 -27.69 -5.15 0.53
C ARG A 171 -28.96 -5.88 0.97
N ASN A 172 -29.82 -6.23 0.02
CA ASN A 172 -31.09 -6.88 0.30
C ASN A 172 -30.90 -8.32 0.79
N ALA A 173 -30.04 -9.08 0.12
CA ALA A 173 -29.78 -10.48 0.46
C ALA A 173 -29.16 -10.62 1.86
N THR A 174 -28.31 -9.68 2.27
CA THR A 174 -27.57 -9.74 3.55
C THR A 174 -28.25 -8.96 4.69
N LYS A 175 -29.40 -8.32 4.47
CA LYS A 175 -30.04 -7.40 5.43
C LYS A 175 -30.27 -8.03 6.82
N LYS A 176 -30.80 -9.25 6.88
CA LYS A 176 -31.08 -9.94 8.15
C LYS A 176 -29.79 -10.31 8.89
N LEU A 177 -28.81 -10.83 8.13
CA LEU A 177 -27.51 -11.25 8.64
C LEU A 177 -26.73 -10.05 9.19
N ARG A 178 -26.67 -8.95 8.45
CA ARG A 178 -26.05 -7.69 8.87
C ARG A 178 -26.63 -7.15 10.17
N ARG A 179 -27.97 -7.12 10.29
CA ARG A 179 -28.63 -6.66 11.52
C ARG A 179 -28.24 -7.50 12.72
N ARG A 180 -28.18 -8.82 12.54
CA ARG A 180 -27.75 -9.74 13.61
C ARG A 180 -26.31 -9.45 14.03
N LEU A 181 -25.37 -9.43 13.07
CA LEU A 181 -23.94 -9.32 13.36
C LEU A 181 -23.54 -7.95 13.92
N LEU A 182 -24.21 -6.88 13.54
CA LEU A 182 -23.99 -5.55 14.11
C LEU A 182 -24.52 -5.42 15.55
N GLY A 183 -25.53 -6.24 15.91
CA GLY A 183 -26.08 -6.26 17.27
C GLY A 183 -25.31 -7.16 18.24
N GLU A 184 -24.39 -7.98 17.75
CA GLU A 184 -23.59 -8.90 18.57
C GLU A 184 -22.27 -8.24 18.98
N ALA A 185 -22.02 -8.13 20.30
CA ALA A 185 -20.72 -7.68 20.79
C ALA A 185 -19.64 -8.72 20.49
N TRP A 186 -18.42 -8.26 20.22
CA TRP A 186 -17.28 -9.17 20.11
C TRP A 186 -16.99 -9.79 21.47
N LYS A 187 -16.91 -11.10 21.52
CA LYS A 187 -16.60 -11.83 22.76
C LYS A 187 -15.11 -11.99 22.88
N THR A 188 -14.53 -11.37 23.90
CA THR A 188 -13.11 -11.54 24.21
C THR A 188 -12.80 -13.00 24.54
N VAL A 189 -11.74 -13.52 23.96
CA VAL A 189 -11.22 -14.84 24.23
C VAL A 189 -10.29 -14.78 25.45
N ASP A 190 -10.75 -15.32 26.57
CA ASP A 190 -9.99 -15.41 27.80
C ASP A 190 -9.53 -16.88 28.02
N VAL A 191 -8.47 -17.27 27.32
CA VAL A 191 -7.83 -18.59 27.45
C VAL A 191 -6.33 -18.43 27.59
N LYS A 192 -5.74 -19.26 28.44
CA LYS A 192 -4.29 -19.34 28.56
C LYS A 192 -3.73 -20.25 27.47
N THR A 193 -2.65 -19.83 26.85
CA THR A 193 -1.93 -20.60 25.84
C THR A 193 -0.47 -20.68 26.22
N THR A 194 0.14 -21.84 26.00
CA THR A 194 1.59 -22.01 26.17
C THR A 194 2.29 -21.55 24.91
N PRO A 195 3.28 -20.64 24.97
CA PRO A 195 4.03 -20.24 23.79
C PRO A 195 4.90 -21.40 23.27
N TYR A 196 4.98 -21.56 21.94
CA TYR A 196 5.89 -22.53 21.33
C TYR A 196 7.33 -22.05 21.45
N ILE A 197 8.19 -22.83 22.10
CA ILE A 197 9.60 -22.51 22.33
C ILE A 197 10.58 -23.38 21.51
N GLY A 198 10.05 -24.26 20.65
CA GLY A 198 10.86 -25.15 19.81
C GLY A 198 11.64 -24.41 18.71
N GLU A 199 12.43 -25.18 17.98
CA GLU A 199 13.27 -24.71 16.87
C GLU A 199 12.42 -24.18 15.70
N LEU A 200 12.99 -23.23 14.96
CA LEU A 200 12.43 -22.65 13.75
C LEU A 200 13.39 -22.91 12.58
N PRO A 201 12.89 -23.03 11.34
CA PRO A 201 13.75 -23.28 10.18
C PRO A 201 14.47 -22.01 9.69
N PHE A 202 14.41 -20.93 10.46
CA PHE A 202 15.02 -19.64 10.17
C PHE A 202 15.35 -18.91 11.46
N ASP A 203 16.23 -17.92 11.37
CA ASP A 203 16.52 -17.00 12.47
C ASP A 203 15.45 -15.90 12.49
N PRO A 204 14.58 -15.84 13.51
CA PRO A 204 13.57 -14.79 13.63
C PRO A 204 14.22 -13.42 13.77
N ILE A 205 13.64 -12.43 13.11
CA ILE A 205 14.08 -11.04 13.27
C ILE A 205 13.70 -10.55 14.67
N ASP A 206 14.66 -9.94 15.36
CA ASP A 206 14.39 -9.15 16.56
C ASP A 206 13.68 -7.84 16.15
N VAL A 207 12.37 -7.80 16.40
CA VAL A 207 11.54 -6.68 15.97
C VAL A 207 11.96 -5.38 16.62
N VAL A 208 12.33 -5.40 17.90
CA VAL A 208 12.70 -4.20 18.65
C VAL A 208 14.03 -3.64 18.15
N SER A 209 15.07 -4.46 18.08
CA SER A 209 16.41 -3.99 17.73
C SER A 209 16.59 -3.72 16.22
N GLU A 210 15.90 -4.46 15.36
CA GLU A 210 16.13 -4.42 13.91
C GLU A 210 15.03 -3.71 13.13
N ILE A 211 13.74 -3.79 13.58
CA ILE A 211 12.64 -3.19 12.82
C ILE A 211 12.24 -1.82 13.39
N GLU A 212 12.18 -1.63 14.69
CA GLU A 212 11.91 -0.29 15.26
C GLU A 212 13.05 0.68 14.99
N ASN A 213 14.26 0.19 14.89
CA ASN A 213 15.41 0.96 14.45
C ASN A 213 15.36 1.18 12.93
N LEU A 214 14.97 2.38 12.49
CA LEU A 214 14.76 2.70 11.08
C LEU A 214 16.02 2.53 10.21
N THR A 215 17.22 2.71 10.74
CA THR A 215 18.47 2.46 10.00
C THR A 215 18.67 0.96 9.76
N ARG A 216 18.53 0.15 10.80
CA ARG A 216 18.62 -1.31 10.68
C ARG A 216 17.53 -1.88 9.79
N ARG A 217 16.32 -1.38 9.92
CA ARG A 217 15.20 -1.74 9.03
C ARG A 217 15.55 -1.52 7.56
N PHE A 218 16.12 -0.38 7.23
CA PHE A 218 16.52 -0.10 5.85
C PHE A 218 17.63 -1.04 5.36
N ASP A 219 18.61 -1.34 6.21
CA ASP A 219 19.69 -2.29 5.87
C ASP A 219 19.10 -3.68 5.54
N LEU A 220 18.14 -4.17 6.34
CA LEU A 220 17.42 -5.43 6.07
C LEU A 220 16.63 -5.38 4.75
N LEU A 221 15.92 -4.28 4.49
CA LEU A 221 15.15 -4.12 3.26
C LEU A 221 16.03 -4.10 2.01
N ARG A 222 17.26 -3.62 2.09
CA ARG A 222 18.23 -3.68 0.98
C ARG A 222 18.66 -5.09 0.61
N GLU A 223 18.53 -6.05 1.50
CA GLU A 223 18.79 -7.46 1.23
C GLU A 223 17.65 -8.15 0.48
N CYS A 224 16.47 -7.52 0.40
CA CYS A 224 15.30 -8.02 -0.29
C CYS A 224 15.33 -7.69 -1.79
N ASP A 225 14.75 -8.58 -2.61
CA ASP A 225 14.53 -8.35 -4.04
C ASP A 225 13.20 -7.64 -4.28
N ILE A 226 13.14 -6.36 -3.96
CA ILE A 226 11.94 -5.52 -4.03
C ILE A 226 12.20 -4.24 -4.84
N ASP A 227 11.15 -3.54 -5.24
CA ASP A 227 11.24 -2.25 -5.96
C ASP A 227 11.61 -1.11 -4.99
N PRO A 228 12.83 -0.55 -5.05
CA PRO A 228 13.25 0.56 -4.22
C PRO A 228 12.70 1.91 -4.68
N THR A 229 12.08 2.00 -5.87
CA THR A 229 11.59 3.26 -6.45
C THR A 229 10.25 3.69 -5.89
N VAL A 230 9.46 2.76 -5.37
CA VAL A 230 8.20 3.05 -4.69
C VAL A 230 8.47 3.28 -3.21
N LEU A 231 8.75 4.54 -2.87
CA LEU A 231 9.17 4.93 -1.53
C LEU A 231 8.02 4.84 -0.50
N PRO A 232 8.34 4.65 0.78
CA PRO A 232 7.35 4.67 1.86
C PRO A 232 6.56 5.97 1.91
N VAL A 233 5.35 5.90 2.44
CA VAL A 233 4.54 7.07 2.76
C VAL A 233 4.93 7.54 4.16
N TRP A 234 5.69 8.63 4.24
CA TRP A 234 6.33 9.08 5.48
C TRP A 234 5.37 9.68 6.50
N GLU A 235 4.23 10.20 6.03
CA GLU A 235 3.19 10.78 6.89
C GLU A 235 2.25 9.72 7.48
N GLU A 236 2.36 8.48 7.00
CA GLU A 236 1.45 7.41 7.34
C GLU A 236 2.21 6.16 7.76
N ARG A 237 2.39 6.02 9.06
CA ARG A 237 2.86 4.77 9.65
C ARG A 237 1.78 3.69 9.49
N GLY A 238 2.20 2.44 9.25
CA GLY A 238 1.34 1.25 9.36
C GLY A 238 1.07 0.88 10.83
N GLY A 239 0.30 -0.18 11.00
CA GLY A 239 0.06 -0.80 12.30
C GLY A 239 -1.31 -0.51 12.91
N GLU A 240 -1.63 -1.29 13.93
CA GLU A 240 -2.91 -1.28 14.64
C GLU A 240 -3.15 0.05 15.35
N MET A 241 -2.15 0.56 16.05
CA MET A 241 -2.26 1.79 16.85
C MET A 241 -2.58 3.01 15.99
N MET A 242 -1.93 3.14 14.83
CA MET A 242 -2.20 4.24 13.90
C MET A 242 -3.61 4.12 13.31
N GLY A 243 -4.02 2.92 12.92
CA GLY A 243 -5.36 2.65 12.40
C GLY A 243 -6.46 2.99 13.42
N LEU A 244 -6.28 2.60 14.68
CA LEU A 244 -7.22 2.91 15.78
C LEU A 244 -7.29 4.42 16.05
N SER A 245 -6.14 5.10 16.13
CA SER A 245 -6.07 6.56 16.31
C SER A 245 -6.79 7.32 15.20
N ARG A 246 -6.60 6.87 13.94
CA ARG A 246 -7.29 7.45 12.77
C ARG A 246 -8.80 7.23 12.84
N TRP A 247 -9.23 6.04 13.23
CA TRP A 247 -10.65 5.73 13.41
C TRP A 247 -11.26 6.61 14.50
N GLN A 248 -10.64 6.71 15.66
CA GLN A 248 -11.10 7.55 16.76
C GLN A 248 -11.22 9.02 16.32
N SER A 249 -10.20 9.56 15.69
CA SER A 249 -10.20 10.91 15.14
C SER A 249 -11.36 11.16 14.16
N PHE A 250 -11.68 10.17 13.31
CA PHE A 250 -12.79 10.29 12.38
C PHE A 250 -14.15 10.15 13.08
N MET A 251 -14.28 9.29 14.06
CA MET A 251 -15.49 9.18 14.90
C MET A 251 -15.86 10.53 15.52
N GLU A 252 -14.87 11.23 16.06
CA GLU A 252 -15.07 12.52 16.72
C GLU A 252 -15.40 13.66 15.75
N ARG A 253 -14.67 13.77 14.64
CA ARG A 253 -14.65 14.95 13.77
C ARG A 253 -15.32 14.78 12.41
N GLY A 254 -15.44 13.57 11.90
CA GLY A 254 -15.87 13.29 10.52
C GLY A 254 -17.21 12.58 10.40
N LEU A 255 -17.43 11.52 11.17
CA LEU A 255 -18.51 10.56 10.96
C LEU A 255 -19.91 11.19 10.98
N ARG A 256 -20.20 12.14 11.92
CA ARG A 256 -21.51 12.80 12.03
C ARG A 256 -21.87 13.66 10.82
N SER A 257 -20.89 14.09 10.04
CA SER A 257 -21.05 14.91 8.83
C SER A 257 -20.71 14.17 7.53
N TYR A 258 -20.34 12.91 7.60
CA TYR A 258 -19.84 12.10 6.49
C TYR A 258 -20.72 12.15 5.24
N ALA A 259 -22.03 12.00 5.37
CA ALA A 259 -22.94 11.98 4.22
C ALA A 259 -22.85 13.24 3.34
N LYS A 260 -22.54 14.39 3.95
CA LYS A 260 -22.41 15.68 3.24
C LYS A 260 -21.00 15.89 2.68
N ARG A 261 -19.95 15.40 3.39
CA ARG A 261 -18.55 15.73 3.12
C ARG A 261 -17.84 14.68 2.27
N ARG A 262 -18.29 13.44 2.27
CA ARG A 262 -17.62 12.26 1.69
C ARG A 262 -17.25 12.37 0.20
N ASN A 263 -17.89 13.23 -0.56
CA ASN A 263 -17.60 13.39 -1.99
C ASN A 263 -16.66 14.57 -2.29
N ASN A 264 -16.27 15.34 -1.28
CA ASN A 264 -15.35 16.45 -1.43
C ASN A 264 -13.90 15.99 -1.18
N ALA A 265 -13.14 15.76 -2.23
CA ALA A 265 -11.76 15.30 -2.12
C ALA A 265 -10.79 16.36 -1.55
N ALA A 266 -11.16 17.64 -1.58
CA ALA A 266 -10.40 18.72 -0.95
C ALA A 266 -10.60 18.78 0.59
N ASP A 267 -11.47 17.93 1.14
CA ASP A 267 -11.74 17.83 2.57
C ASP A 267 -11.18 16.53 3.16
N SER A 268 -9.93 16.56 3.57
CA SER A 268 -9.20 15.39 4.10
C SER A 268 -9.82 14.77 5.36
N SER A 269 -10.59 15.55 6.13
CA SER A 269 -11.30 15.07 7.32
C SER A 269 -12.75 14.62 7.04
N GLY A 270 -13.19 14.71 5.78
CA GLY A 270 -14.51 14.27 5.33
C GLY A 270 -14.65 12.75 5.18
N VAL A 271 -13.54 12.00 5.20
CA VAL A 271 -13.46 10.55 5.04
C VAL A 271 -12.54 9.94 6.11
N SER A 272 -12.71 8.65 6.40
CA SER A 272 -11.94 7.96 7.45
C SER A 272 -10.49 7.66 7.07
N ARG A 273 -10.18 7.57 5.77
CA ARG A 273 -8.87 7.16 5.22
C ARG A 273 -8.36 5.81 5.78
N LEU A 274 -9.28 4.87 6.06
CA LEU A 274 -8.96 3.56 6.64
C LEU A 274 -8.74 2.46 5.60
N SER A 275 -8.78 2.76 4.30
CA SER A 275 -8.70 1.71 3.27
C SER A 275 -7.40 0.90 3.35
N ALA A 276 -6.26 1.54 3.54
CA ALA A 276 -4.99 0.86 3.78
C ALA A 276 -5.03 0.03 5.09
N ALA A 277 -5.54 0.61 6.18
CA ALA A 277 -5.64 -0.11 7.46
C ALA A 277 -6.55 -1.34 7.37
N PHE A 278 -7.62 -1.30 6.56
CA PHE A 278 -8.46 -2.47 6.30
C PHE A 278 -7.76 -3.49 5.38
N HIS A 279 -6.98 -3.03 4.40
CA HIS A 279 -6.26 -3.92 3.49
C HIS A 279 -5.22 -4.78 4.23
N TYR A 280 -4.37 -4.15 5.03
CA TYR A 280 -3.38 -4.86 5.85
C TYR A 280 -3.97 -5.47 7.13
N GLY A 281 -5.27 -5.24 7.37
CA GLY A 281 -5.97 -5.76 8.53
C GLY A 281 -5.54 -5.19 9.87
N PHE A 282 -4.97 -3.98 9.88
CA PHE A 282 -4.58 -3.27 11.10
C PHE A 282 -5.76 -2.87 11.99
N VAL A 283 -6.95 -2.75 11.42
CA VAL A 283 -8.17 -2.38 12.15
C VAL A 283 -9.27 -3.38 11.87
N SER A 284 -9.98 -3.78 12.92
CA SER A 284 -11.16 -4.66 12.79
C SER A 284 -12.32 -3.95 12.09
N PRO A 285 -12.75 -4.40 10.91
CA PRO A 285 -13.95 -3.86 10.29
C PRO A 285 -15.21 -4.15 11.09
N MET A 286 -15.22 -5.23 11.92
CA MET A 286 -16.33 -5.56 12.81
C MET A 286 -16.46 -4.51 13.93
N MET A 287 -15.35 -4.11 14.55
CA MET A 287 -15.33 -3.04 15.55
C MET A 287 -15.81 -1.71 14.95
N VAL A 288 -15.21 -1.29 13.83
CA VAL A 288 -15.56 -0.04 13.14
C VAL A 288 -17.05 0.00 12.78
N ALA A 289 -17.59 -1.12 12.29
CA ALA A 289 -18.99 -1.20 11.91
C ALA A 289 -19.94 -1.09 13.13
N ARG A 290 -19.63 -1.74 14.25
CA ARG A 290 -20.44 -1.67 15.47
C ARG A 290 -20.41 -0.27 16.08
N GLU A 291 -19.22 0.33 16.15
CA GLU A 291 -19.07 1.68 16.68
C GLU A 291 -19.77 2.73 15.80
N ALA A 292 -19.62 2.62 14.46
CA ALA A 292 -20.36 3.49 13.55
C ALA A 292 -21.89 3.32 13.69
N ALA A 293 -22.37 2.07 13.87
CA ALA A 293 -23.78 1.79 14.07
C ALA A 293 -24.31 2.39 15.38
N SER A 294 -23.52 2.41 16.45
CA SER A 294 -23.90 2.98 17.74
C SER A 294 -24.17 4.49 17.71
N VAL A 295 -23.60 5.21 16.73
CA VAL A 295 -23.80 6.66 16.54
C VAL A 295 -25.24 6.99 16.07
N GLY A 296 -25.90 6.11 15.32
CA GLY A 296 -27.33 6.20 14.97
C GLY A 296 -27.73 7.44 14.14
N THR A 297 -26.84 7.98 13.32
CA THR A 297 -27.11 9.14 12.45
C THR A 297 -27.21 8.74 10.98
N LYS A 298 -27.89 9.56 10.16
CA LYS A 298 -27.91 9.35 8.69
C LYS A 298 -26.51 9.31 8.09
N SER A 299 -25.55 10.01 8.66
CA SER A 299 -24.15 10.01 8.21
C SER A 299 -23.46 8.70 8.56
N SER A 300 -23.66 8.16 9.78
CA SER A 300 -23.10 6.89 10.16
C SER A 300 -23.75 5.72 9.39
N GLU A 301 -25.05 5.79 9.11
CA GLU A 301 -25.73 4.83 8.21
C GLU A 301 -25.12 4.86 6.80
N LYS A 302 -24.83 6.08 6.29
CA LYS A 302 -24.18 6.21 4.98
C LYS A 302 -22.75 5.67 4.98
N TYR A 303 -22.00 5.82 6.07
CA TYR A 303 -20.69 5.22 6.25
C TYR A 303 -20.77 3.68 6.26
N LEU A 304 -21.73 3.13 6.98
CA LEU A 304 -22.01 1.70 7.00
C LEU A 304 -22.41 1.15 5.62
N ASP A 305 -23.11 1.92 4.80
CA ASP A 305 -23.36 1.54 3.41
C ASP A 305 -22.07 1.36 2.61
N GLU A 306 -21.12 2.29 2.73
CA GLU A 306 -19.83 2.17 2.04
C GLU A 306 -19.02 0.96 2.56
N LEU A 307 -18.98 0.76 3.86
CA LEU A 307 -18.22 -0.32 4.49
C LEU A 307 -18.84 -1.70 4.25
N LEU A 308 -20.15 -1.85 4.52
CA LEU A 308 -20.83 -3.16 4.57
C LEU A 308 -21.53 -3.55 3.28
N ILE A 309 -21.71 -2.62 2.33
CA ILE A 309 -22.38 -2.93 1.06
C ILE A 309 -21.37 -2.84 -0.08
N PHE A 310 -20.74 -1.69 -0.28
CA PHE A 310 -19.85 -1.52 -1.43
C PHE A 310 -18.53 -2.29 -1.24
N ARG A 311 -17.88 -2.15 -0.07
CA ARG A 311 -16.64 -2.87 0.19
C ARG A 311 -16.86 -4.39 0.29
N GLU A 312 -17.78 -4.83 1.13
CA GLU A 312 -17.96 -6.28 1.33
C GLU A 312 -18.56 -6.98 0.11
N HIS A 313 -19.39 -6.32 -0.70
CA HIS A 313 -19.84 -6.88 -1.97
C HIS A 313 -18.65 -7.27 -2.87
N ALA A 314 -17.63 -6.40 -2.98
CA ALA A 314 -16.44 -6.70 -3.75
C ALA A 314 -15.64 -7.89 -3.18
N TRP A 315 -15.56 -8.02 -1.86
CA TRP A 315 -14.90 -9.14 -1.19
C TRP A 315 -15.62 -10.46 -1.48
N HIS A 316 -16.95 -10.48 -1.34
CA HIS A 316 -17.76 -11.67 -1.66
C HIS A 316 -17.71 -12.02 -3.15
N HIS A 317 -17.69 -11.01 -4.03
CA HIS A 317 -17.50 -11.21 -5.46
C HIS A 317 -16.16 -11.86 -5.75
N ALA A 318 -15.05 -11.29 -5.27
CA ALA A 318 -13.71 -11.84 -5.46
C ALA A 318 -13.59 -13.28 -4.93
N SER A 319 -14.19 -13.58 -3.78
CA SER A 319 -14.15 -14.93 -3.20
C SER A 319 -14.91 -15.99 -4.01
N SER A 320 -15.79 -15.58 -4.92
CA SER A 320 -16.58 -16.47 -5.79
C SER A 320 -15.96 -16.69 -7.17
N LEU A 321 -14.85 -16.02 -7.49
CA LEU A 321 -14.18 -16.08 -8.78
C LEU A 321 -12.92 -16.97 -8.72
N THR A 322 -12.58 -17.55 -9.87
CA THR A 322 -11.33 -18.31 -10.02
C THR A 322 -10.15 -17.36 -10.18
N ASP A 323 -10.28 -16.37 -11.05
CA ASP A 323 -9.33 -15.27 -11.24
C ASP A 323 -10.08 -13.93 -11.17
N PRO A 324 -9.98 -13.19 -10.07
CA PRO A 324 -10.61 -11.89 -9.93
C PRO A 324 -10.08 -10.78 -10.84
N TYR A 325 -8.95 -11.00 -11.51
CA TYR A 325 -8.35 -10.02 -12.44
C TYR A 325 -8.79 -10.23 -13.89
N ASP A 326 -9.43 -11.36 -14.21
CA ASP A 326 -9.82 -11.71 -15.57
C ASP A 326 -10.83 -10.71 -16.15
N VAL A 327 -10.56 -10.21 -17.36
CA VAL A 327 -11.44 -9.31 -18.11
C VAL A 327 -12.82 -9.93 -18.37
N THR A 328 -12.89 -11.26 -18.45
CA THR A 328 -14.15 -12.00 -18.65
C THR A 328 -15.13 -11.89 -17.46
N ASN A 329 -14.69 -11.35 -16.31
CA ASN A 329 -15.58 -11.03 -15.20
C ASN A 329 -16.47 -9.81 -15.46
N LEU A 330 -16.19 -9.02 -16.50
CA LEU A 330 -17.08 -7.94 -16.89
C LEU A 330 -18.43 -8.50 -17.35
N PRO A 331 -19.55 -7.83 -17.04
CA PRO A 331 -20.86 -8.30 -17.46
C PRO A 331 -20.97 -8.25 -19.00
N GLU A 332 -21.68 -9.22 -19.58
CA GLU A 332 -21.84 -9.39 -21.04
C GLU A 332 -22.22 -8.09 -21.78
N TRP A 333 -23.11 -7.28 -21.20
CA TRP A 333 -23.47 -5.99 -21.79
C TRP A 333 -22.30 -5.02 -21.89
N ALA A 334 -21.36 -5.06 -20.95
CA ALA A 334 -20.17 -4.20 -20.97
C ALA A 334 -19.17 -4.71 -22.00
N SER A 335 -18.87 -6.01 -22.01
CA SER A 335 -17.99 -6.63 -23.02
C SER A 335 -18.48 -6.34 -24.43
N LYS A 336 -19.77 -6.55 -24.70
CA LYS A 336 -20.39 -6.21 -25.99
C LYS A 336 -20.26 -4.73 -26.32
N SER A 337 -20.46 -3.85 -25.34
CA SER A 337 -20.30 -2.40 -25.56
C SER A 337 -18.87 -2.01 -25.93
N TRP A 338 -17.87 -2.65 -25.31
CA TRP A 338 -16.46 -2.43 -25.65
C TRP A 338 -16.09 -2.98 -27.02
N GLU A 339 -16.66 -4.12 -27.45
CA GLU A 339 -16.49 -4.69 -28.78
C GLU A 339 -17.08 -3.75 -29.86
N GLU A 340 -18.28 -3.21 -29.62
CA GLU A 340 -18.96 -2.29 -30.55
C GLU A 340 -18.20 -0.97 -30.74
N THR A 341 -17.37 -0.53 -29.78
CA THR A 341 -16.59 0.71 -29.83
C THR A 341 -15.09 0.50 -30.00
N ALA A 342 -14.66 -0.73 -30.31
CA ALA A 342 -13.23 -1.08 -30.40
C ALA A 342 -12.50 -0.26 -31.47
N ASP A 343 -13.15 -0.02 -32.62
CA ASP A 343 -12.61 0.71 -33.77
C ASP A 343 -12.84 2.23 -33.71
N ASP A 344 -13.43 2.73 -32.63
CA ASP A 344 -13.64 4.16 -32.47
C ASP A 344 -12.31 4.93 -32.43
N PRO A 345 -12.22 6.11 -33.14
CA PRO A 345 -11.01 6.92 -33.10
C PRO A 345 -10.66 7.38 -31.68
N ARG A 346 -9.40 7.25 -31.30
CA ARG A 346 -8.86 7.63 -29.97
C ARG A 346 -7.86 8.78 -30.12
N PRO A 347 -8.31 10.03 -30.25
CA PRO A 347 -7.44 11.18 -30.55
C PRO A 347 -6.55 11.61 -29.38
N SER A 348 -6.79 11.11 -28.18
CA SER A 348 -6.14 11.56 -26.94
C SER A 348 -5.26 10.46 -26.30
N LEU A 349 -4.69 9.56 -27.10
CA LEU A 349 -3.78 8.53 -26.59
C LEU A 349 -2.65 9.16 -25.79
N GLN A 350 -2.33 8.55 -24.65
CA GLN A 350 -1.22 8.93 -23.79
C GLN A 350 -0.18 7.83 -23.76
N ASP A 351 1.07 8.21 -23.61
CA ASP A 351 2.16 7.29 -23.34
C ASP A 351 2.04 6.70 -21.92
N ASP A 352 2.41 5.43 -21.76
CA ASP A 352 2.35 4.72 -20.46
C ASP A 352 3.13 5.46 -19.38
N ARG A 353 4.31 6.02 -19.73
CA ARG A 353 5.16 6.76 -18.81
C ARG A 353 4.52 8.09 -18.41
N ASN A 354 3.88 8.80 -19.34
CA ASN A 354 3.16 10.03 -19.03
C ASN A 354 1.99 9.78 -18.07
N LEU A 355 1.30 8.64 -18.24
CA LEU A 355 0.26 8.21 -17.30
C LEU A 355 0.86 7.85 -15.94
N GLU A 356 1.93 7.05 -15.91
CA GLU A 356 2.55 6.62 -14.66
C GLU A 356 3.06 7.80 -13.83
N PHE A 357 3.69 8.80 -14.46
CA PHE A 357 4.35 9.93 -13.77
C PHE A 357 3.54 11.23 -13.80
N ALA A 358 2.24 11.14 -14.02
CA ALA A 358 1.33 12.29 -13.91
C ALA A 358 1.69 13.46 -14.85
N LYS A 359 2.10 13.13 -16.09
CA LYS A 359 2.49 14.10 -17.15
C LYS A 359 1.44 14.20 -18.27
N THR A 360 0.15 14.11 -17.93
CA THR A 360 -0.96 14.24 -18.87
C THR A 360 -1.42 15.70 -19.02
N PRO A 361 -2.19 16.06 -20.07
CA PRO A 361 -2.76 17.39 -20.19
C PRO A 361 -3.76 17.79 -19.08
N SER A 362 -4.22 16.84 -18.26
CA SER A 362 -5.23 17.09 -17.22
C SER A 362 -4.62 17.33 -15.85
N GLN A 363 -4.69 18.57 -15.35
CA GLN A 363 -4.23 18.90 -13.99
C GLN A 363 -4.90 18.06 -12.91
N LEU A 364 -6.23 17.89 -12.93
CA LEU A 364 -6.94 17.09 -11.93
C LEU A 364 -6.48 15.64 -11.94
N TRP A 365 -6.35 15.04 -13.14
CA TRP A 365 -5.91 13.66 -13.25
C TRP A 365 -4.46 13.49 -12.75
N ASN A 366 -3.59 14.43 -13.11
CA ASN A 366 -2.21 14.43 -12.62
C ASN A 366 -2.13 14.52 -11.09
N LEU A 367 -2.97 15.34 -10.44
CA LEU A 367 -3.07 15.38 -8.98
C LEU A 367 -3.57 14.06 -8.38
N CYS A 368 -4.50 13.37 -9.06
CA CYS A 368 -4.94 12.04 -8.64
C CYS A 368 -3.79 11.03 -8.71
N GLN A 369 -3.03 11.01 -9.80
CA GLN A 369 -1.89 10.12 -9.95
C GLN A 369 -0.77 10.47 -8.95
N LYS A 370 -0.49 11.75 -8.72
CA LYS A 370 0.46 12.20 -7.67
C LYS A 370 0.01 11.79 -6.27
N SER A 371 -1.29 11.74 -5.99
CA SER A 371 -1.80 11.20 -4.72
C SER A 371 -1.40 9.73 -4.53
N LEU A 372 -1.46 8.91 -5.58
CA LEU A 372 -0.99 7.52 -5.56
C LEU A 372 0.54 7.45 -5.41
N LEU A 373 1.28 8.22 -6.20
CA LEU A 373 2.74 8.26 -6.18
C LEU A 373 3.30 8.66 -4.80
N TRP A 374 2.75 9.71 -4.20
CA TRP A 374 3.31 10.33 -2.99
C TRP A 374 2.71 9.79 -1.70
N HIS A 375 1.40 9.52 -1.69
CA HIS A 375 0.66 9.16 -0.48
C HIS A 375 0.11 7.73 -0.48
N GLY A 376 0.22 7.00 -1.61
CA GLY A 376 -0.34 5.66 -1.71
C GLY A 376 -1.86 5.60 -1.50
N GLU A 377 -2.55 6.72 -1.64
CA GLU A 377 -3.99 6.82 -1.47
C GLU A 377 -4.66 7.59 -2.61
N LEU A 378 -5.92 7.28 -2.88
CA LEU A 378 -6.73 8.05 -3.81
C LEU A 378 -8.16 8.14 -3.29
N HIS A 379 -8.67 9.35 -3.14
CA HIS A 379 -10.04 9.59 -2.68
C HIS A 379 -11.06 8.87 -3.57
N ASN A 380 -11.99 8.11 -2.98
CA ASN A 380 -12.90 7.22 -3.72
C ASN A 380 -13.66 7.91 -4.87
N ASN A 381 -14.14 9.14 -4.65
CA ASN A 381 -14.83 9.90 -5.70
C ASN A 381 -13.90 10.24 -6.87
N LEU A 382 -12.63 10.52 -6.61
CA LEU A 382 -11.62 10.80 -7.62
C LEU A 382 -11.09 9.53 -8.28
N ARG A 383 -11.01 8.38 -7.56
CA ARG A 383 -10.61 7.09 -8.13
C ARG A 383 -11.47 6.71 -9.35
N MET A 384 -12.79 6.98 -9.26
CA MET A 384 -13.69 6.78 -10.40
C MET A 384 -13.41 7.73 -11.57
N THR A 385 -12.98 8.97 -11.32
CA THR A 385 -12.61 9.92 -12.39
C THR A 385 -11.27 9.54 -13.00
N TRP A 386 -10.29 9.19 -12.18
CA TRP A 386 -8.98 8.71 -12.59
C TRP A 386 -9.10 7.44 -13.47
N GLY A 387 -9.82 6.41 -13.01
CA GLY A 387 -9.94 5.14 -13.72
C GLY A 387 -10.74 5.25 -15.03
N LYS A 388 -11.77 6.11 -15.08
CA LYS A 388 -12.57 6.29 -16.30
C LYS A 388 -11.92 7.15 -17.39
N ALA A 389 -10.72 7.68 -17.15
CA ALA A 389 -9.92 8.35 -18.18
C ALA A 389 -9.17 7.34 -19.07
N PHE A 390 -8.73 6.21 -18.53
CA PHE A 390 -7.90 5.23 -19.23
C PHE A 390 -8.49 4.74 -20.55
N PRO A 391 -9.79 4.39 -20.65
CA PRO A 391 -10.34 3.92 -21.93
C PRO A 391 -10.14 4.92 -23.10
N SER A 392 -10.17 6.21 -22.84
CA SER A 392 -9.95 7.24 -23.87
C SER A 392 -8.47 7.50 -24.17
N TRP A 393 -7.58 7.08 -23.27
CA TRP A 393 -6.16 7.38 -23.32
C TRP A 393 -5.29 6.17 -23.67
N THR A 394 -5.88 4.99 -23.79
CA THR A 394 -5.22 3.73 -24.16
C THR A 394 -5.80 3.17 -25.45
N SER A 395 -5.07 2.25 -26.10
CA SER A 395 -5.42 1.73 -27.42
C SER A 395 -6.63 0.80 -27.45
N CYS A 396 -6.89 0.07 -26.36
CA CYS A 396 -7.98 -0.93 -26.25
C CYS A 396 -8.42 -1.14 -24.81
N LEU A 397 -9.48 -1.94 -24.60
CA LEU A 397 -10.00 -2.30 -23.29
C LEU A 397 -8.96 -3.02 -22.42
N GLU A 398 -8.29 -4.02 -22.98
CA GLU A 398 -7.30 -4.83 -22.26
C GLU A 398 -6.15 -3.95 -21.75
N LYS A 399 -5.63 -3.04 -22.59
CA LYS A 399 -4.59 -2.09 -22.20
C LYS A 399 -5.09 -1.12 -21.14
N SER A 400 -6.34 -0.68 -21.23
CA SER A 400 -6.96 0.20 -20.23
C SER A 400 -7.06 -0.48 -18.87
N LEU A 401 -7.52 -1.73 -18.83
CA LEU A 401 -7.62 -2.52 -17.61
C LEU A 401 -6.24 -2.84 -17.04
N GLU A 402 -5.32 -3.35 -17.89
CA GLU A 402 -3.95 -3.70 -17.48
C GLU A 402 -3.26 -2.51 -16.83
N LEU A 403 -3.24 -1.36 -17.52
CA LEU A 403 -2.50 -0.19 -17.06
C LEU A 403 -3.12 0.44 -15.81
N SER A 404 -4.45 0.60 -15.78
CA SER A 404 -5.13 1.15 -14.60
C SER A 404 -5.00 0.25 -13.37
N GLN A 405 -5.07 -1.08 -13.55
CA GLN A 405 -4.85 -2.04 -12.48
C GLN A 405 -3.38 -2.03 -12.01
N ARG A 406 -2.43 -2.03 -12.94
CA ARG A 406 -1.00 -1.98 -12.66
C ARG A 406 -0.62 -0.74 -11.84
N LEU A 407 -1.06 0.45 -12.24
CA LEU A 407 -0.76 1.68 -11.52
C LEU A 407 -1.43 1.72 -10.13
N ASN A 408 -2.66 1.20 -10.04
CA ASN A 408 -3.35 1.06 -8.76
C ASN A 408 -2.59 0.12 -7.81
N ASP A 409 -2.21 -1.07 -8.28
CA ASP A 409 -1.57 -2.11 -7.46
C ASP A 409 -0.14 -1.74 -7.04
N LYS A 410 0.58 -1.05 -7.93
CA LYS A 410 1.96 -0.62 -7.68
C LYS A 410 2.04 0.48 -6.62
N TYR A 411 1.14 1.46 -6.68
CA TYR A 411 1.29 2.68 -5.91
C TYR A 411 0.32 2.81 -4.73
N ALA A 412 -0.90 2.29 -4.84
CA ALA A 412 -1.88 2.41 -3.76
C ALA A 412 -1.57 1.44 -2.62
N LEU A 413 -1.61 1.92 -1.38
CA LEU A 413 -1.48 1.08 -0.18
C LEU A 413 -2.63 0.06 -0.06
N ASP A 414 -3.80 0.36 -0.65
CA ASP A 414 -4.95 -0.54 -0.75
C ASP A 414 -5.11 -1.16 -2.16
N GLY A 415 -4.06 -1.12 -3.00
CA GLY A 415 -4.16 -1.46 -4.42
C GLY A 415 -4.72 -2.84 -4.68
N ARG A 416 -4.29 -3.81 -3.93
CA ARG A 416 -4.71 -5.22 -4.03
C ARG A 416 -5.79 -5.62 -3.02
N ASP A 417 -6.54 -4.68 -2.47
CA ASP A 417 -7.79 -4.98 -1.75
C ASP A 417 -8.88 -5.40 -2.77
N PRO A 418 -9.70 -6.43 -2.48
CA PRO A 418 -10.79 -6.81 -3.37
C PRO A 418 -11.71 -5.66 -3.78
N SER A 419 -11.92 -4.68 -2.90
CA SER A 419 -12.71 -3.48 -3.22
C SER A 419 -11.99 -2.52 -4.18
N SER A 420 -10.67 -2.49 -4.13
CA SER A 420 -9.84 -1.68 -5.04
C SER A 420 -9.80 -2.28 -6.45
N VAL A 421 -9.56 -3.60 -6.55
CA VAL A 421 -9.60 -4.35 -7.81
C VAL A 421 -10.96 -4.23 -8.48
N ALA A 422 -12.04 -4.50 -7.73
CA ALA A 422 -13.40 -4.32 -8.25
C ALA A 422 -13.70 -2.86 -8.63
N GLY A 423 -13.10 -1.89 -7.93
CA GLY A 423 -13.22 -0.46 -8.25
C GLY A 423 -12.61 -0.09 -9.60
N VAL A 424 -11.45 -0.67 -9.96
CA VAL A 424 -10.84 -0.53 -11.29
C VAL A 424 -11.75 -1.14 -12.36
N GLN A 425 -12.20 -2.39 -12.14
CA GLN A 425 -13.12 -3.06 -13.08
C GLN A 425 -14.46 -2.33 -13.18
N TRP A 426 -14.93 -1.66 -12.12
CA TRP A 426 -16.14 -0.83 -12.16
C TRP A 426 -15.99 0.37 -13.10
N CYS A 427 -14.81 0.89 -13.25
CA CYS A 427 -14.54 1.92 -14.25
C CYS A 427 -14.81 1.41 -15.68
N HIS A 428 -14.76 0.10 -15.90
CA HIS A 428 -14.96 -0.57 -17.18
C HIS A 428 -16.32 -1.29 -17.31
N GLY A 429 -17.21 -1.16 -16.31
CA GLY A 429 -18.60 -1.65 -16.38
C GLY A 429 -19.03 -2.66 -15.32
N LEU A 430 -18.08 -3.24 -14.53
CA LEU A 430 -18.43 -4.15 -13.44
C LEU A 430 -19.41 -3.48 -12.47
N PHE A 431 -20.42 -4.21 -12.01
CA PHE A 431 -21.47 -3.76 -11.05
C PHE A 431 -22.35 -2.60 -11.52
N ASP A 432 -22.18 -2.11 -12.75
CA ASP A 432 -22.98 -1.02 -13.31
C ASP A 432 -24.13 -1.56 -14.22
N ARG A 433 -24.78 -0.69 -14.92
CA ARG A 433 -25.79 -0.98 -15.93
C ARG A 433 -25.48 -0.21 -17.20
N PRO A 434 -26.02 -0.60 -18.36
CA PRO A 434 -25.86 0.19 -19.57
C PRO A 434 -26.52 1.58 -19.43
N PHE A 435 -25.86 2.58 -19.99
CA PHE A 435 -26.29 3.98 -20.06
C PHE A 435 -26.52 4.36 -21.52
N HIS A 436 -27.75 4.70 -21.88
CA HIS A 436 -28.13 5.09 -23.23
C HIS A 436 -28.42 6.58 -23.32
N PRO A 437 -28.13 7.21 -24.49
CA PRO A 437 -27.44 6.64 -25.64
C PRO A 437 -25.97 6.35 -25.34
N GLY A 438 -25.37 5.40 -26.07
CA GLY A 438 -23.93 5.15 -26.04
C GLY A 438 -23.15 6.36 -26.54
N VAL A 439 -21.90 6.50 -26.11
CA VAL A 439 -20.97 7.56 -26.51
C VAL A 439 -19.72 6.96 -27.14
N PRO A 440 -19.00 7.69 -28.01
CA PRO A 440 -17.76 7.21 -28.62
C PRO A 440 -16.79 6.65 -27.56
N ILE A 441 -16.06 5.61 -27.90
CA ILE A 441 -15.06 4.89 -27.09
C ILE A 441 -15.67 4.15 -25.90
N MET A 442 -16.54 4.79 -25.10
CA MET A 442 -17.12 4.22 -23.87
C MET A 442 -18.37 3.39 -24.14
N GLY A 443 -18.98 3.50 -25.32
CA GLY A 443 -20.24 2.86 -25.63
C GLY A 443 -21.31 3.18 -24.59
N THR A 444 -21.96 2.14 -24.07
CA THR A 444 -22.94 2.24 -22.98
C THR A 444 -22.34 2.19 -21.59
N VAL A 445 -21.03 2.09 -21.44
CA VAL A 445 -20.36 2.20 -20.15
C VAL A 445 -20.42 3.65 -19.67
N ARG A 446 -20.74 3.84 -18.40
CA ARG A 446 -20.92 5.18 -17.82
C ARG A 446 -19.65 6.02 -17.94
N GLN A 447 -19.74 7.11 -18.69
CA GLN A 447 -18.67 8.11 -18.81
C GLN A 447 -18.59 9.00 -17.55
N ARG A 448 -17.40 9.54 -17.29
CA ARG A 448 -17.19 10.56 -16.27
C ARG A 448 -16.22 11.63 -16.79
N SER A 449 -16.71 12.84 -17.01
CA SER A 449 -15.89 13.96 -17.47
C SER A 449 -14.95 14.45 -16.36
N ILE A 450 -13.67 14.55 -16.68
CA ILE A 450 -12.64 15.12 -15.81
C ILE A 450 -12.90 16.62 -15.61
N ASP A 451 -13.19 17.35 -16.68
CA ASP A 451 -13.44 18.80 -16.65
C ASP A 451 -14.66 19.16 -15.81
N ALA A 452 -15.76 18.39 -15.97
CA ALA A 452 -16.95 18.57 -15.15
C ALA A 452 -16.71 18.20 -13.67
N HIS A 453 -15.72 17.40 -13.35
CA HIS A 453 -15.32 17.13 -11.96
C HIS A 453 -14.42 18.25 -11.44
N SER A 454 -13.42 18.66 -12.22
CA SER A 454 -12.51 19.76 -11.89
C SER A 454 -13.26 21.05 -11.58
N SER A 455 -14.25 21.41 -12.39
CA SER A 455 -15.05 22.65 -12.21
C SER A 455 -15.86 22.68 -10.90
N ARG A 456 -16.07 21.55 -10.23
CA ARG A 456 -16.84 21.44 -8.97
C ARG A 456 -15.97 21.21 -7.75
N LEU A 457 -14.67 20.98 -7.95
CA LEU A 457 -13.69 20.74 -6.90
C LEU A 457 -12.93 22.04 -6.62
N ASP A 458 -12.70 22.35 -5.38
CA ASP A 458 -11.73 23.38 -4.99
C ASP A 458 -10.33 22.85 -5.29
N MET A 459 -9.86 23.18 -6.50
CA MET A 459 -8.60 22.68 -7.06
C MET A 459 -7.39 23.16 -6.25
N GLU A 460 -7.38 24.41 -5.78
CA GLU A 460 -6.28 24.96 -4.98
C GLU A 460 -6.14 24.20 -3.65
N LYS A 461 -7.27 24.00 -2.97
CA LYS A 461 -7.28 23.24 -1.71
C LYS A 461 -6.93 21.77 -1.92
N TYR A 462 -7.37 21.16 -3.01
CA TYR A 462 -7.01 19.78 -3.32
C TYR A 462 -5.53 19.66 -3.65
N GLU A 463 -4.98 20.58 -4.45
CA GLU A 463 -3.55 20.61 -4.76
C GLU A 463 -2.71 20.81 -3.50
N ALA A 464 -3.09 21.75 -2.61
CA ALA A 464 -2.44 21.94 -1.32
C ALA A 464 -2.48 20.66 -0.46
N HIS A 465 -3.61 19.93 -0.48
CA HIS A 465 -3.71 18.64 0.20
C HIS A 465 -2.76 17.59 -0.38
N ILE A 466 -2.61 17.52 -1.71
CA ILE A 466 -1.68 16.58 -2.35
C ILE A 466 -0.22 16.97 -2.11
N LYS A 467 0.09 18.26 -2.02
CA LYS A 467 1.46 18.75 -1.73
C LYS A 467 1.85 18.67 -0.25
N ARG A 468 0.95 18.24 0.65
CA ARG A 468 1.26 18.11 2.08
C ARG A 468 2.47 17.20 2.29
N GLY A 469 3.36 17.56 3.21
CA GLY A 469 4.53 16.77 3.56
C GLY A 469 5.62 16.68 2.47
N VAL A 470 5.37 17.25 1.28
CA VAL A 470 6.35 17.29 0.19
C VAL A 470 7.28 18.51 0.31
N ASP A 471 6.78 19.59 0.91
CA ASP A 471 7.48 20.88 0.98
C ASP A 471 8.35 21.05 2.25
N GLY A 472 8.51 19.99 3.07
CA GLY A 472 9.11 20.12 4.40
C GLY A 472 10.57 19.68 4.54
N ASP A 473 11.09 18.96 3.56
CA ASP A 473 12.41 18.33 3.68
C ASP A 473 13.42 18.98 2.73
N SER A 474 14.53 19.43 3.26
CA SER A 474 15.64 19.93 2.48
C SER A 474 16.90 19.09 2.73
N GLY A 475 17.69 18.88 1.71
CA GLY A 475 18.93 18.13 1.82
C GLY A 475 19.69 18.10 0.50
N ILE A 476 20.97 17.67 0.58
CA ILE A 476 21.81 17.48 -0.58
C ILE A 476 22.02 15.99 -0.78
N ILE A 477 21.64 15.48 -1.95
CA ILE A 477 21.94 14.12 -2.37
C ILE A 477 23.05 14.18 -3.40
N LEU A 478 24.18 13.56 -3.08
CA LEU A 478 25.34 13.51 -3.95
C LEU A 478 25.40 12.16 -4.64
N VAL A 479 25.32 12.16 -5.96
CA VAL A 479 25.32 10.93 -6.76
C VAL A 479 26.51 10.93 -7.70
N ALA A 480 27.32 9.87 -7.67
CA ALA A 480 28.42 9.66 -8.59
C ALA A 480 28.15 8.44 -9.49
N GLY A 481 28.31 8.59 -10.81
CA GLY A 481 28.10 7.49 -11.75
C GLY A 481 27.93 7.92 -13.21
N PRO A 482 27.75 6.97 -14.14
CA PRO A 482 27.53 7.27 -15.55
C PRO A 482 26.24 8.08 -15.78
N GLY A 483 26.27 9.03 -16.73
CA GLY A 483 25.20 9.99 -17.00
C GLY A 483 23.79 9.38 -17.18
N ILE A 484 23.69 8.24 -17.87
CA ILE A 484 22.40 7.59 -18.12
C ILE A 484 21.70 7.06 -16.85
N ILE A 485 22.47 6.70 -15.81
CA ILE A 485 21.92 6.29 -14.51
C ILE A 485 21.35 7.51 -13.78
N LEU A 486 21.93 8.65 -14.02
CA LEU A 486 21.59 9.92 -13.38
C LEU A 486 20.21 10.40 -13.81
N ASP A 487 19.84 10.19 -15.07
CA ASP A 487 18.51 10.53 -15.59
C ASP A 487 17.43 9.70 -14.92
N MET A 488 17.66 8.39 -14.77
CA MET A 488 16.76 7.51 -14.03
C MET A 488 16.59 7.92 -12.57
N LEU A 489 17.67 8.36 -11.92
CA LEU A 489 17.65 8.77 -10.52
C LEU A 489 16.96 10.12 -10.31
N ALA A 490 17.15 11.07 -11.23
CA ALA A 490 16.45 12.35 -11.22
C ALA A 490 14.95 12.16 -11.36
N ASP A 491 14.51 11.28 -12.28
CA ASP A 491 13.12 10.92 -12.45
C ASP A 491 12.53 10.35 -11.15
N VAL A 492 13.23 9.43 -10.48
CA VAL A 492 12.77 8.85 -9.20
C VAL A 492 12.63 9.91 -8.10
N LEU A 493 13.55 10.87 -8.01
CA LEU A 493 13.47 11.97 -7.04
C LEU A 493 12.24 12.85 -7.31
N ILE A 494 12.06 13.26 -8.56
CA ILE A 494 10.96 14.12 -8.98
C ILE A 494 9.62 13.41 -8.80
N ASP A 495 9.55 12.14 -9.16
CA ASP A 495 8.33 11.33 -9.07
C ASP A 495 7.90 11.06 -7.62
N ASN A 496 8.86 11.08 -6.69
CA ASN A 496 8.55 11.02 -5.25
C ASN A 496 8.29 12.40 -4.62
N GLY A 497 8.10 13.44 -5.42
CA GLY A 497 7.72 14.77 -4.97
C GLY A 497 8.82 15.55 -4.27
N LEU A 498 10.07 15.13 -4.44
CA LEU A 498 11.20 15.87 -3.92
C LEU A 498 11.55 17.02 -4.86
N LYS A 499 11.68 18.21 -4.33
CA LYS A 499 12.24 19.35 -5.08
C LYS A 499 13.74 19.09 -5.24
N ALA A 500 14.11 18.47 -6.35
CA ALA A 500 15.50 18.12 -6.62
C ALA A 500 16.11 19.09 -7.61
N HIS A 501 17.27 19.62 -7.26
CA HIS A 501 18.15 20.33 -8.19
C HIS A 501 19.23 19.34 -8.64
N ARG A 502 19.44 19.28 -9.95
CA ARG A 502 20.43 18.40 -10.56
C ARG A 502 21.65 19.20 -10.96
N LEU A 503 22.81 18.84 -10.43
CA LEU A 503 24.11 19.35 -10.85
C LEU A 503 24.95 18.18 -11.34
N VAL A 504 25.39 18.20 -12.60
CA VAL A 504 26.36 17.23 -13.12
C VAL A 504 27.74 17.83 -13.19
N ILE A 505 28.68 17.11 -12.62
CA ILE A 505 30.09 17.43 -12.71
C ILE A 505 30.76 16.29 -13.49
N SER A 506 31.37 16.58 -14.66
CA SER A 506 32.07 15.61 -15.50
C SER A 506 33.59 15.69 -15.25
N GLU A 507 34.25 14.53 -15.14
CA GLU A 507 35.72 14.45 -15.02
C GLU A 507 36.46 14.92 -16.26
N SER A 508 35.86 14.76 -17.43
CA SER A 508 36.55 14.99 -18.71
C SER A 508 36.81 16.45 -19.03
N CYS A 509 36.27 17.38 -18.26
CA CYS A 509 36.24 18.79 -18.60
C CYS A 509 36.94 19.71 -17.58
N GLY A 510 37.69 19.21 -16.62
CA GLY A 510 38.32 20.04 -15.61
C GLY A 510 37.31 20.92 -14.87
N ASP A 511 37.33 22.23 -15.11
CA ASP A 511 36.37 23.16 -14.49
C ASP A 511 35.11 23.42 -15.33
N GLU A 512 34.92 22.73 -16.46
CA GLU A 512 33.71 22.89 -17.29
C GLU A 512 32.53 22.16 -16.68
N ARG A 513 31.50 22.91 -16.34
CA ARG A 513 30.21 22.43 -15.85
C ARG A 513 29.30 22.24 -17.06
N LEU A 514 28.87 21.01 -17.30
CA LEU A 514 27.96 20.73 -18.39
C LEU A 514 26.52 20.99 -17.93
N PRO A 515 25.76 21.86 -18.62
CA PRO A 515 24.34 21.97 -18.39
C PRO A 515 23.68 20.66 -18.80
N LEU A 516 22.82 20.14 -17.92
CA LEU A 516 21.93 19.07 -18.29
C LEU A 516 20.68 19.70 -18.89
N VAL A 517 20.57 19.55 -20.18
CA VAL A 517 19.31 19.77 -20.86
C VAL A 517 18.57 18.44 -20.82
N ASP A 518 17.57 18.38 -19.98
CA ASP A 518 16.62 17.26 -19.96
C ASP A 518 15.25 17.82 -20.24
N ASP A 519 14.69 17.45 -21.38
CA ASP A 519 13.37 17.90 -21.88
C ASP A 519 12.21 17.48 -20.96
N GLY A 520 12.48 16.80 -19.85
CA GLY A 520 11.48 16.31 -18.91
C GLY A 520 11.54 16.90 -17.50
N LEU A 521 12.48 17.80 -17.21
CA LEU A 521 12.56 18.43 -15.89
C LEU A 521 11.45 19.48 -15.70
N PRO A 522 10.82 19.59 -14.52
CA PRO A 522 9.93 20.71 -14.22
C PRO A 522 10.62 22.06 -14.41
N GLY A 523 9.94 23.06 -14.98
CA GLY A 523 10.53 24.34 -15.39
C GLY A 523 11.28 25.09 -14.28
N TYR A 524 10.89 24.94 -13.01
CA TYR A 524 11.62 25.54 -11.89
C TYR A 524 12.99 24.87 -11.63
N ILE A 525 13.14 23.58 -11.99
CA ILE A 525 14.43 22.87 -11.92
C ILE A 525 15.33 23.32 -13.06
N GLU A 526 14.78 23.46 -14.27
CA GLU A 526 15.50 23.99 -15.44
C GLU A 526 16.04 25.39 -15.17
N GLU A 527 15.24 26.28 -14.60
CA GLU A 527 15.65 27.64 -14.28
C GLU A 527 16.79 27.69 -13.25
N ARG A 528 16.78 26.84 -12.24
CA ARG A 528 17.85 26.80 -11.23
C ARG A 528 19.09 26.07 -11.73
N VAL A 529 18.93 24.98 -12.46
CA VAL A 529 20.05 24.31 -13.12
C VAL A 529 20.74 25.27 -14.08
N GLY A 530 19.99 26.05 -14.88
CA GLY A 530 20.55 27.11 -15.72
C GLY A 530 21.38 28.12 -14.95
N ARG A 531 20.91 28.61 -13.80
CA ARG A 531 21.65 29.53 -12.92
C ARG A 531 22.92 28.93 -12.32
N TYR A 532 22.91 27.64 -12.03
CA TYR A 532 24.09 26.93 -11.50
C TYR A 532 25.11 26.60 -12.59
N THR A 533 24.69 26.42 -13.83
CA THR A 533 25.58 26.12 -14.97
C THR A 533 26.27 27.37 -15.56
N GLU A 534 25.74 28.56 -15.34
CA GLU A 534 26.37 29.82 -15.75
C GLU A 534 27.61 30.21 -14.94
N GLY A 535 28.24 29.25 -14.28
CA GLY A 535 29.59 29.40 -13.85
C GLY A 535 29.86 29.64 -12.38
N LEU A 536 28.97 29.57 -11.49
CA LEU A 536 29.26 29.57 -10.04
C LEU A 536 27.93 29.49 -9.29
N LEU A 537 27.82 28.53 -8.41
CA LEU A 537 26.89 28.63 -7.29
C LEU A 537 27.14 29.99 -6.62
N ARG A 538 26.29 30.96 -6.83
CA ARG A 538 26.48 32.28 -6.24
C ARG A 538 26.42 32.15 -4.73
N LYS A 539 27.38 32.74 -4.05
CA LYS A 539 27.51 32.71 -2.58
C LYS A 539 26.28 33.15 -1.81
N ASP A 540 25.37 33.82 -2.46
CA ASP A 540 24.26 34.54 -1.83
C ASP A 540 22.90 33.88 -2.01
N GLU A 541 22.79 32.76 -2.76
CA GLU A 541 21.52 32.04 -2.94
C GLU A 541 21.50 30.78 -2.07
N GLY A 542 20.97 30.90 -0.87
CA GLY A 542 20.67 29.74 0.00
C GLY A 542 19.54 28.89 -0.58
N PHE A 543 19.53 27.59 -0.28
CA PHE A 543 18.43 26.70 -0.61
C PHE A 543 17.23 26.98 0.30
N SER A 544 16.04 27.03 -0.27
CA SER A 544 14.83 27.14 0.53
C SER A 544 14.55 25.82 1.25
N LYS A 545 13.91 25.91 2.42
CA LYS A 545 13.37 24.75 3.12
C LYS A 545 12.48 23.94 2.18
N GLY A 546 12.72 22.63 2.06
CA GLY A 546 11.99 21.77 1.15
C GLY A 546 12.67 21.48 -0.19
N GLU A 547 13.88 21.98 -0.42
CA GLU A 547 14.63 21.68 -1.64
C GLU A 547 15.65 20.57 -1.40
N VAL A 548 15.64 19.56 -2.25
CA VAL A 548 16.67 18.52 -2.31
C VAL A 548 17.56 18.80 -3.51
N VAL A 549 18.85 18.91 -3.27
CA VAL A 549 19.85 19.09 -4.33
C VAL A 549 20.54 17.77 -4.60
N ALA A 550 20.39 17.25 -5.82
CA ALA A 550 21.16 16.11 -6.30
C ALA A 550 22.41 16.62 -7.03
N VAL A 551 23.56 16.47 -6.43
CA VAL A 551 24.85 16.71 -7.10
C VAL A 551 25.33 15.38 -7.66
N ILE A 552 25.54 15.35 -8.98
CA ILE A 552 25.87 14.15 -9.70
C ILE A 552 27.29 14.25 -10.23
N HIS A 553 28.14 13.33 -9.84
CA HIS A 553 29.55 13.29 -10.22
C HIS A 553 29.85 12.07 -11.11
N ALA A 554 30.60 12.26 -12.18
CA ALA A 554 30.90 11.18 -13.12
C ALA A 554 32.07 10.28 -12.65
N SER A 555 32.77 10.60 -11.57
CA SER A 555 33.94 9.87 -11.09
C SER A 555 34.29 10.08 -9.61
N SER A 556 35.42 9.52 -9.21
CA SER A 556 35.89 9.25 -7.85
C SER A 556 36.41 10.43 -7.03
N ILE A 557 36.11 11.68 -7.39
CA ILE A 557 36.57 12.84 -6.60
C ILE A 557 35.81 12.88 -5.28
N GLU A 558 36.47 13.21 -4.20
CA GLU A 558 35.85 13.39 -2.90
C GLU A 558 34.81 14.51 -2.94
N VAL A 559 33.59 14.14 -2.77
CA VAL A 559 32.42 15.04 -2.88
C VAL A 559 32.44 16.14 -1.84
N GLY A 560 33.04 15.93 -0.67
CA GLY A 560 33.30 16.97 0.33
C GLY A 560 34.05 18.16 -0.23
N SER A 561 35.08 17.92 -1.05
CA SER A 561 35.90 18.97 -1.67
C SER A 561 35.13 19.78 -2.72
N VAL A 562 34.13 19.20 -3.37
CA VAL A 562 33.27 19.89 -4.35
C VAL A 562 32.35 20.89 -3.66
N ILE A 563 31.77 20.53 -2.50
CA ILE A 563 30.93 21.44 -1.72
C ILE A 563 31.76 22.59 -1.15
N GLU A 564 32.93 22.30 -0.55
CA GLU A 564 33.82 23.31 -0.01
C GLU A 564 34.33 24.26 -1.09
N ASN A 565 34.72 23.74 -2.25
CA ASN A 565 35.22 24.53 -3.37
C ASN A 565 34.11 25.28 -4.13
N SER A 566 32.86 24.87 -4.05
CA SER A 566 31.75 25.54 -4.72
C SER A 566 31.31 26.84 -4.02
N GLY A 567 31.75 27.08 -2.79
CA GLY A 567 31.34 28.23 -1.98
C GLY A 567 29.85 28.28 -1.67
N MET A 568 29.18 27.14 -1.66
CA MET A 568 27.77 27.02 -1.27
C MET A 568 27.60 27.44 0.19
N VAL A 569 26.90 28.53 0.42
CA VAL A 569 26.41 28.89 1.75
C VAL A 569 25.07 28.21 1.94
N LEU A 570 25.04 27.30 2.89
CA LEU A 570 23.86 26.57 3.28
C LEU A 570 23.19 27.37 4.40
N SER A 571 21.91 27.69 4.29
CA SER A 571 21.21 28.40 5.34
C SER A 571 21.19 27.55 6.62
N GLU A 572 21.32 28.20 7.81
CA GLU A 572 21.29 27.51 9.11
C GLU A 572 20.03 26.69 9.35
N GLU A 573 18.96 26.94 8.58
CA GLU A 573 17.70 26.21 8.66
C GLU A 573 17.65 24.93 7.78
N ALA A 574 18.62 24.75 6.88
CA ALA A 574 18.70 23.55 6.06
C ALA A 574 19.43 22.46 6.84
N CYS A 575 18.72 21.42 7.23
CA CYS A 575 19.35 20.23 7.82
C CYS A 575 20.13 19.47 6.74
N LEU A 576 21.39 19.84 6.56
CA LEU A 576 22.25 19.36 5.49
C LEU A 576 23.10 18.21 5.98
N THR A 577 22.58 17.01 5.80
CA THR A 577 23.43 15.83 5.82
C THR A 577 23.75 15.50 4.38
N PRO A 578 24.99 15.74 3.91
CA PRO A 578 25.40 15.30 2.59
C PRO A 578 25.32 13.78 2.56
N ILE A 579 24.53 13.24 1.64
CA ILE A 579 24.38 11.81 1.46
C ILE A 579 25.15 11.46 0.19
N GLU A 580 26.33 10.87 0.37
CA GLU A 580 27.15 10.42 -0.72
C GLU A 580 26.67 9.09 -1.27
N VAL A 581 26.39 9.06 -2.56
CA VAL A 581 26.02 7.85 -3.30
C VAL A 581 27.14 7.57 -4.29
N ARG A 582 27.95 6.54 -4.01
CA ARG A 582 29.03 6.11 -4.91
C ARG A 582 28.61 4.87 -5.68
N PHE A 583 28.87 4.90 -6.99
CA PHE A 583 28.78 3.73 -7.86
C PHE A 583 30.18 3.20 -8.09
N THR A 584 30.40 1.94 -7.73
CA THR A 584 31.61 1.23 -8.11
C THR A 584 31.44 0.63 -9.51
N ASP A 585 32.53 0.49 -10.26
CA ASP A 585 32.54 -0.16 -11.57
C ASP A 585 31.86 -1.52 -11.47
N ALA A 586 30.70 -1.66 -12.09
CA ALA A 586 29.94 -2.88 -12.08
C ALA A 586 29.90 -3.52 -13.48
N PRO A 587 29.97 -4.85 -13.57
CA PRO A 587 30.08 -5.56 -14.85
C PRO A 587 28.83 -5.52 -15.73
N SER A 588 27.70 -5.00 -15.24
CA SER A 588 26.47 -4.85 -16.04
C SER A 588 25.72 -3.57 -15.68
N PHE A 589 25.16 -2.90 -16.68
CA PHE A 589 24.32 -1.71 -16.54
C PHE A 589 23.14 -1.91 -15.58
N GLU A 590 22.47 -3.05 -15.68
CA GLU A 590 21.29 -3.35 -14.87
C GLU A 590 21.63 -3.45 -13.37
N ARG A 591 22.77 -4.05 -13.03
CA ARG A 591 23.25 -4.15 -11.66
C ARG A 591 23.64 -2.77 -11.08
N VAL A 592 24.28 -1.94 -11.89
CA VAL A 592 24.65 -0.57 -11.51
C VAL A 592 23.43 0.29 -11.30
N ALA A 593 22.44 0.21 -12.20
CA ALA A 593 21.18 0.93 -12.08
C ALA A 593 20.41 0.51 -10.80
N LYS A 594 20.31 -0.79 -10.52
CA LYS A 594 19.66 -1.29 -9.30
C LYS A 594 20.38 -0.81 -8.03
N GLN A 595 21.72 -0.84 -8.01
CA GLN A 595 22.52 -0.34 -6.89
C GLN A 595 22.30 1.16 -6.70
N GLY A 596 22.23 1.93 -7.79
CA GLY A 596 21.97 3.36 -7.77
C GLY A 596 20.62 3.71 -7.19
N LEU A 597 19.57 3.01 -7.62
CA LEU A 597 18.21 3.20 -7.09
C LEU A 597 18.15 2.93 -5.59
N TRP A 598 18.81 1.87 -5.10
CA TRP A 598 18.89 1.59 -3.66
C TRP A 598 19.65 2.65 -2.88
N SER A 599 20.73 3.16 -3.46
CA SER A 599 21.51 4.23 -2.84
C SER A 599 20.71 5.52 -2.72
N LEU A 600 19.95 5.85 -3.77
CA LEU A 600 19.04 6.99 -3.76
C LEU A 600 17.91 6.81 -2.74
N ALA A 601 17.28 5.64 -2.73
CA ALA A 601 16.25 5.31 -1.75
C ALA A 601 16.78 5.44 -0.31
N GLY A 602 18.04 5.02 -0.07
CA GLY A 602 18.73 5.18 1.22
C GLY A 602 18.97 6.64 1.59
N ALA A 603 19.31 7.47 0.61
CA ALA A 603 19.47 8.90 0.80
C ALA A 603 18.16 9.57 1.23
N VAL A 604 17.08 9.28 0.51
CA VAL A 604 15.75 9.79 0.84
C VAL A 604 15.27 9.26 2.21
N TRP A 605 15.51 7.98 2.48
CA TRP A 605 15.19 7.38 3.77
C TRP A 605 15.83 8.11 4.93
N LYS A 606 17.14 8.41 4.85
CA LYS A 606 17.88 9.15 5.88
C LYS A 606 17.33 10.56 6.08
N LEU A 607 17.06 11.29 4.99
CA LEU A 607 16.45 12.62 5.07
C LEU A 607 15.11 12.60 5.78
N LYS A 608 14.21 11.71 5.36
CA LYS A 608 12.85 11.61 5.91
C LYS A 608 12.84 11.13 7.36
N THR A 609 13.73 10.22 7.74
CA THR A 609 13.82 9.73 9.12
C THR A 609 14.46 10.75 10.06
N ALA A 610 15.43 11.53 9.62
CA ALA A 610 16.04 12.60 10.43
C ALA A 610 15.02 13.68 10.80
N THR A 611 14.15 14.08 9.87
CA THR A 611 13.08 15.07 10.12
C THR A 611 11.92 14.51 10.94
N ASN A 612 11.68 13.21 10.91
CA ASN A 612 10.54 12.57 11.59
C ASN A 612 10.85 12.09 13.02
N ILE A 613 12.12 11.89 13.39
CA ILE A 613 12.49 11.47 14.76
C ILE A 613 11.89 12.39 15.83
N GLY A 614 11.84 13.70 15.57
CA GLY A 614 11.20 14.66 16.47
C GLY A 614 9.67 14.55 16.57
N ARG A 615 8.99 14.05 15.55
CA ARG A 615 7.52 13.90 15.50
C ARG A 615 7.05 12.59 16.14
N PHE A 616 7.84 11.52 16.06
CA PHE A 616 7.50 10.22 16.67
C PHE A 616 7.64 10.21 18.20
N SER A 617 8.59 10.98 18.76
CA SER A 617 8.78 11.07 20.21
C SER A 617 7.65 11.78 20.96
N VAL A 618 6.80 12.55 20.27
CA VAL A 618 5.66 13.25 20.87
C VAL A 618 4.41 12.36 20.95
N GLN A 619 4.27 11.37 20.07
CA GLN A 619 3.09 10.48 20.06
C GLN A 619 3.18 9.33 21.07
N THR A 620 4.37 8.90 21.46
CA THR A 620 4.57 7.87 22.50
C THR A 620 4.35 8.37 23.93
N LYS A 621 4.11 9.66 24.15
CA LYS A 621 3.83 10.24 25.47
C LYS A 621 2.34 10.44 25.80
N LEU A 622 1.44 9.91 25.00
CA LEU A 622 -0.01 10.05 25.17
C LEU A 622 -0.72 8.76 25.63
N PHE A 623 0.06 7.81 26.19
CA PHE A 623 -0.53 6.64 26.87
C PHE A 623 0.17 6.40 28.22
#